data_62861a3c767e3775a4e571d2cee4058f
#
_entry.id   62861a3c767e3775a4e571d2cee4058f
#
_cell.length_a   1.000
_cell.length_b   1.000
_cell.length_c   1.000
_cell.angle_alpha   90.00
_cell.angle_beta   90.00
_cell.angle_gamma   90.00
#
_symmetry.space_group_name_H-M   'P 1'
#
loop_
_entity.id
_entity.type
_entity.pdbx_description
1 polymer ?
#
loop_
_entity_poly.entity_id
_entity_poly.type
_entity_poly.pdbx_seq_one_letter_code
_entity_poly.pdbx_strand_id
1 'polypeptide(L)'
;MCTTVHQGSSRKIKKNIIPIEDAAKILELQAVSFDYIEEEMGTDCRGFIAEDVAEVLPNLVIPEEGKKPAGLDYLTMIPYLQAVIKDQEKRIQALENKLKDK
;
A
#
# COMPACT_ATOMS: atom_id res chain seq x y z
N MET A 1 -8.82 6.79 12.53
CA MET A 1 -7.67 7.11 11.67
C MET A 1 -6.58 7.78 12.48
N CYS A 2 -5.35 7.41 12.20
CA CYS A 2 -4.23 8.03 12.89
C CYS A 2 -3.99 9.44 12.35
N THR A 3 -3.92 10.41 13.25
CA THR A 3 -3.65 11.80 12.87
C THR A 3 -2.16 12.14 12.97
N THR A 4 -1.35 11.20 13.43
CA THR A 4 0.10 11.36 13.53
C THR A 4 0.78 10.21 12.80
N VAL A 5 2.06 10.41 12.45
CA VAL A 5 2.84 9.34 11.83
C VAL A 5 3.38 8.35 12.86
N HIS A 6 3.34 8.72 14.14
CA HIS A 6 3.79 7.82 15.21
C HIS A 6 2.67 6.87 15.59
N GLN A 7 2.92 5.58 15.44
CA GLN A 7 1.98 4.53 15.82
C GLN A 7 2.70 3.54 16.73
N GLY A 8 2.01 3.07 17.78
CA GLY A 8 2.53 2.04 18.64
C GLY A 8 2.83 0.77 17.83
N SER A 9 3.99 0.19 18.02
CA SER A 9 4.40 -0.95 17.21
C SER A 9 5.11 -2.05 17.99
N SER A 10 5.18 -1.92 19.32
CA SER A 10 5.85 -2.92 20.15
C SER A 10 5.12 -4.27 20.10
N ARG A 11 5.90 -5.35 20.10
CA ARG A 11 5.36 -6.71 20.25
C ARG A 11 4.51 -6.83 21.52
N LYS A 12 4.78 -5.98 22.52
CA LYS A 12 4.04 -5.99 23.80
C LYS A 12 2.56 -5.65 23.63
N ILE A 13 2.19 -4.95 22.57
CA ILE A 13 0.81 -4.51 22.33
C ILE A 13 0.17 -5.18 21.13
N LYS A 14 0.87 -6.12 20.50
CA LYS A 14 0.38 -6.81 19.29
C LYS A 14 0.25 -8.30 19.54
N LYS A 15 -0.71 -8.91 18.87
CA LYS A 15 -0.92 -10.36 18.94
C LYS A 15 -1.29 -10.90 17.56
N ASN A 16 -1.27 -12.22 17.41
CA ASN A 16 -1.61 -12.90 16.15
C ASN A 16 -0.75 -12.39 14.98
N ILE A 17 0.55 -12.26 15.24
CA ILE A 17 1.50 -11.70 14.27
C ILE A 17 1.84 -12.75 13.24
N ILE A 18 1.44 -12.52 11.97
CA ILE A 18 1.75 -13.42 10.87
C ILE A 18 2.18 -12.59 9.65
N PRO A 19 2.99 -13.17 8.75
CA PRO A 19 3.36 -12.47 7.53
C PRO A 19 2.14 -12.16 6.66
N ILE A 20 2.22 -11.07 5.90
CA ILE A 20 1.17 -10.71 4.93
C ILE A 20 1.22 -11.74 3.79
N GLU A 21 0.07 -12.32 3.45
CA GLU A 21 -0.01 -13.34 2.40
C GLU A 21 -0.45 -12.79 1.04
N ASP A 22 -1.18 -11.65 1.04
CA ASP A 22 -1.76 -11.08 -0.17
C ASP A 22 -1.02 -9.85 -0.68
N ALA A 23 0.24 -9.67 -0.28
CA ALA A 23 1.01 -8.46 -0.61
C ALA A 23 1.15 -8.24 -2.11
N ALA A 24 1.27 -9.30 -2.90
CA ALA A 24 1.45 -9.19 -4.35
C ALA A 24 0.29 -8.51 -5.05
N LYS A 25 -0.90 -8.48 -4.45
CA LYS A 25 -2.06 -7.79 -5.02
C LYS A 25 -1.81 -6.29 -5.20
N ILE A 26 -0.90 -5.72 -4.42
CA ILE A 26 -0.60 -4.28 -4.57
C ILE A 26 -0.01 -3.95 -5.94
N LEU A 27 0.55 -4.94 -6.63
CA LEU A 27 1.09 -4.75 -7.98
C LEU A 27 0.00 -4.54 -9.03
N GLU A 28 -1.25 -4.88 -8.69
CA GLU A 28 -2.37 -4.67 -9.60
C GLU A 28 -2.89 -3.24 -9.57
N LEU A 29 -2.45 -2.44 -8.61
CA LEU A 29 -2.86 -1.05 -8.51
C LEU A 29 -2.09 -0.19 -9.50
N GLN A 30 -2.74 0.90 -9.94
CA GLN A 30 -2.14 1.85 -10.86
C GLN A 30 -1.90 3.16 -10.13
N ALA A 31 -0.63 3.51 -9.95
CA ALA A 31 -0.26 4.82 -9.41
C ALA A 31 -0.55 5.88 -10.47
N VAL A 32 -1.16 6.98 -10.06
CA VAL A 32 -1.58 8.03 -10.97
C VAL A 32 -1.16 9.41 -10.47
N SER A 33 -1.03 10.35 -11.39
CA SER A 33 -0.96 11.76 -11.05
C SER A 33 -2.33 12.37 -11.32
N PHE A 34 -2.71 13.34 -10.52
CA PHE A 34 -4.05 13.92 -10.64
C PHE A 34 -4.10 15.32 -10.05
N ASP A 35 -5.17 16.02 -10.40
CA ASP A 35 -5.53 17.28 -9.76
C ASP A 35 -6.85 17.05 -9.04
N TYR A 36 -7.02 17.67 -7.87
CA TYR A 36 -8.34 17.68 -7.24
C TYR A 36 -9.27 18.56 -8.03
N ILE A 37 -10.55 18.18 -8.09
CA ILE A 37 -11.57 18.98 -8.79
C ILE A 37 -11.63 20.38 -8.16
N GLU A 38 -11.56 20.45 -6.83
CA GLU A 38 -11.45 21.72 -6.14
C GLU A 38 -9.96 22.10 -6.05
N GLU A 39 -9.54 23.11 -6.79
CA GLU A 39 -8.13 23.47 -6.92
C GLU A 39 -7.41 23.74 -5.59
N GLU A 40 -8.12 24.27 -4.61
CA GLU A 40 -7.54 24.53 -3.30
C GLU A 40 -7.10 23.27 -2.57
N MET A 41 -7.57 22.10 -2.99
CA MET A 41 -7.15 20.83 -2.42
C MET A 41 -5.82 20.34 -3.00
N GLY A 42 -5.41 20.90 -4.12
CA GLY A 42 -4.11 20.59 -4.70
C GLY A 42 -4.17 20.20 -6.18
N THR A 43 -3.05 20.46 -6.84
CA THR A 43 -2.84 20.08 -8.24
C THR A 43 -1.52 19.33 -8.36
N ASP A 44 -1.39 18.57 -9.43
CA ASP A 44 -0.17 17.78 -9.69
C ASP A 44 0.18 16.87 -8.50
N CYS A 45 -0.83 16.16 -8.00
CA CYS A 45 -0.68 15.21 -6.90
C CYS A 45 -0.39 13.81 -7.42
N ARG A 46 0.10 12.94 -6.53
CA ARG A 46 0.38 11.54 -6.86
C ARG A 46 -0.35 10.63 -5.89
N GLY A 47 -0.89 9.53 -6.37
CA GLY A 47 -1.58 8.60 -5.49
C GLY A 47 -2.32 7.53 -6.26
N PHE A 48 -3.37 7.01 -5.65
CA PHE A 48 -4.23 5.97 -6.20
C PHE A 48 -5.68 6.43 -6.12
N ILE A 49 -6.51 5.78 -6.91
CA ILE A 49 -7.96 6.05 -6.92
C ILE A 49 -8.65 5.05 -5.98
N ALA A 50 -9.42 5.55 -5.01
CA ALA A 50 -10.03 4.70 -3.97
C ALA A 50 -10.90 3.60 -4.56
N GLU A 51 -11.70 3.89 -5.58
CA GLU A 51 -12.56 2.90 -6.22
C GLU A 51 -11.77 1.77 -6.87
N ASP A 52 -10.63 2.10 -7.46
CA ASP A 52 -9.77 1.10 -8.08
C ASP A 52 -9.10 0.22 -7.02
N VAL A 53 -8.66 0.82 -5.92
CA VAL A 53 -8.06 0.07 -4.82
C VAL A 53 -9.08 -0.87 -4.18
N ALA A 54 -10.34 -0.44 -4.07
CA ALA A 54 -11.40 -1.25 -3.47
C ALA A 54 -11.62 -2.57 -4.21
N GLU A 55 -11.37 -2.60 -5.50
CA GLU A 55 -11.53 -3.82 -6.29
C GLU A 55 -10.46 -4.87 -5.99
N VAL A 56 -9.30 -4.44 -5.54
CA VAL A 56 -8.13 -5.31 -5.35
C VAL A 56 -7.84 -5.53 -3.86
N LEU A 57 -7.80 -4.46 -3.10
CA LEU A 57 -7.45 -4.49 -1.67
C LEU A 57 -8.42 -3.60 -0.88
N PRO A 58 -9.67 -4.06 -0.70
CA PRO A 58 -10.68 -3.24 -0.03
C PRO A 58 -10.30 -2.84 1.40
N ASN A 59 -9.44 -3.60 2.05
CA ASN A 59 -8.99 -3.29 3.41
C ASN A 59 -8.11 -2.02 3.47
N LEU A 60 -7.64 -1.52 2.34
CA LEU A 60 -6.85 -0.29 2.28
C LEU A 60 -7.71 0.95 2.01
N VAL A 61 -9.00 0.76 1.81
CA VAL A 61 -9.93 1.86 1.54
C VAL A 61 -10.60 2.30 2.83
N ILE A 62 -10.59 3.61 3.07
CA ILE A 62 -11.36 4.21 4.16
C ILE A 62 -12.72 4.57 3.57
N PRO A 63 -13.81 3.93 4.04
CA PRO A 63 -15.13 4.11 3.41
C PRO A 63 -15.60 5.56 3.48
N GLU A 64 -16.40 5.97 2.49
CA GLU A 64 -17.03 7.27 2.55
C GLU A 64 -17.98 7.33 3.74
N GLU A 65 -18.13 8.51 4.31
CA GLU A 65 -18.96 8.74 5.48
C GLU A 65 -19.62 10.10 5.36
N GLY A 66 -20.93 10.10 5.20
CA GLY A 66 -21.69 11.32 4.98
C GLY A 66 -21.22 12.02 3.70
N LYS A 67 -20.78 13.28 3.84
CA LYS A 67 -20.24 14.05 2.71
C LYS A 67 -18.75 13.82 2.46
N LYS A 68 -18.11 13.03 3.32
CA LYS A 68 -16.68 12.71 3.20
C LYS A 68 -16.51 11.60 2.16
N PRO A 69 -15.80 11.85 1.07
CA PRO A 69 -15.57 10.81 0.08
C PRO A 69 -14.65 9.72 0.62
N ALA A 70 -14.60 8.59 -0.07
CA ALA A 70 -13.72 7.49 0.29
C ALA A 70 -12.25 7.96 0.27
N GLY A 71 -11.46 7.43 1.20
CA GLY A 71 -10.05 7.72 1.29
C GLY A 71 -9.21 6.47 1.22
N LEU A 72 -7.90 6.62 1.35
CA LEU A 72 -6.97 5.51 1.31
C LEU A 72 -6.05 5.52 2.53
N ASP A 73 -5.75 4.34 3.02
CA ASP A 73 -4.82 4.16 4.11
C ASP A 73 -3.42 3.93 3.53
N TYR A 74 -2.74 5.02 3.20
CA TYR A 74 -1.41 4.95 2.60
C TYR A 74 -0.37 4.37 3.55
N LEU A 75 -0.51 4.59 4.85
CA LEU A 75 0.45 4.03 5.81
C LEU A 75 0.43 2.51 5.80
N THR A 76 -0.75 1.91 5.65
CA THR A 76 -0.86 0.46 5.59
C THR A 76 -0.28 -0.10 4.28
N MET A 77 -0.19 0.72 3.22
CA MET A 77 0.45 0.30 1.97
C MET A 77 1.95 0.05 2.13
N ILE A 78 2.60 0.70 3.09
CA ILE A 78 4.04 0.57 3.30
C ILE A 78 4.46 -0.89 3.56
N PRO A 79 3.86 -1.61 4.53
CA PRO A 79 4.22 -3.02 4.72
C PRO A 79 3.90 -3.90 3.53
N TYR A 80 2.85 -3.60 2.75
CA TYR A 80 2.56 -4.33 1.53
C TYR A 80 3.71 -4.17 0.53
N LEU A 81 4.16 -2.94 0.33
CA LEU A 81 5.27 -2.66 -0.58
C LEU A 81 6.56 -3.32 -0.10
N GLN A 82 6.84 -3.28 1.20
CA GLN A 82 8.04 -3.91 1.76
C GLN A 82 8.03 -5.42 1.51
N ALA A 83 6.88 -6.06 1.72
CA ALA A 83 6.77 -7.51 1.52
C ALA A 83 7.00 -7.89 0.05
N VAL A 84 6.46 -7.10 -0.88
CA VAL A 84 6.66 -7.33 -2.32
C VAL A 84 8.13 -7.13 -2.71
N ILE A 85 8.74 -6.05 -2.24
CA ILE A 85 10.14 -5.76 -2.54
C ILE A 85 11.04 -6.90 -2.03
N LYS A 86 10.78 -7.37 -0.83
CA LYS A 86 11.54 -8.48 -0.22
C LYS A 86 11.42 -9.76 -1.05
N ASP A 87 10.21 -10.07 -1.51
CA ASP A 87 9.99 -11.22 -2.37
C ASP A 87 10.72 -11.08 -3.70
N GLN A 88 10.64 -9.90 -4.30
CA GLN A 88 11.33 -9.62 -5.56
C GLN A 88 12.84 -9.74 -5.40
N GLU A 89 13.39 -9.27 -4.29
CA GLU A 89 14.82 -9.40 -4.02
C GLU A 89 15.26 -10.86 -3.98
N LYS A 90 14.47 -11.71 -3.32
CA LYS A 90 14.76 -13.14 -3.29
C LYS A 90 14.75 -13.78 -4.68
N ARG A 91 13.79 -13.37 -5.52
CA ARG A 91 13.66 -13.88 -6.88
C ARG A 91 14.83 -13.40 -7.76
N ILE A 92 15.24 -12.14 -7.59
CA ILE A 92 16.38 -11.59 -8.31
C ILE A 92 17.64 -12.36 -7.93
N GLN A 93 17.88 -12.57 -6.64
CA GLN A 93 19.06 -13.31 -6.19
C GLN A 93 19.07 -14.75 -6.72
N ALA A 94 17.91 -15.40 -6.76
CA ALA A 94 17.80 -16.74 -7.29
C ALA A 94 18.17 -16.78 -8.78
N LEU A 95 17.69 -15.78 -9.55
CA LEU A 95 18.01 -15.68 -10.98
C LEU A 95 19.48 -15.37 -11.21
N GLU A 96 20.07 -14.47 -10.41
CA GLU A 96 21.49 -14.14 -10.51
C GLU A 96 22.35 -15.36 -10.23
N ASN A 97 21.97 -16.16 -9.23
CA ASN A 97 22.72 -17.38 -8.91
C ASN A 97 22.66 -18.41 -10.04
N LYS A 98 21.52 -18.52 -10.72
CA LYS A 98 21.40 -19.41 -11.89
C LYS A 98 22.32 -18.95 -13.02
N LEU A 99 22.45 -17.63 -13.21
CA LEU A 99 23.34 -17.11 -14.24
C LEU A 99 24.81 -17.37 -13.91
N LYS A 100 25.17 -17.31 -12.62
CA LYS A 100 26.54 -17.60 -12.19
C LYS A 100 26.94 -19.07 -12.40
N ASP A 101 25.97 -19.96 -12.36
CA ASP A 101 26.22 -21.41 -12.46
C ASP A 101 26.35 -21.91 -13.89
N LYS A 102 26.25 -21.02 -14.87
CA LYS A 102 26.42 -21.37 -16.28
C LYS A 102 27.86 -21.20 -16.74
#